data_9de9a6e5e7620546342d27e1193cdfab
#
_entry.id   9de9a6e5e7620546342d27e1193cdfab
#
_cell.length_a   1.000
_cell.length_b   1.000
_cell.length_c   1.000
_cell.angle_alpha   90.00
_cell.angle_beta   90.00
_cell.angle_gamma   90.00
#
_symmetry.space_group_name_H-M   'P 1'
#
loop_
_entity.id
_entity.type
_entity.pdbx_description
1 polymer ?
#
loop_
_entity_poly.entity_id
_entity_poly.type
_entity_poly.pdbx_seq_one_letter_code
_entity_poly.pdbx_strand_id
1 'polypeptide(L)'
;MNSKIAYIMSRFPHLSETFILREMNELERHGWQIALYPLILQKQPVVHAEAERWIPRARYVPFFSAEVLSANARALLKPHRYAALWGRTLWENRNCPNFLARAMVLLPKAFQMARLMEQEGITHIHAHYATHPALVAWLIHRLTGISYSITVHAHDIFVRTAMLGTKLRDATFIAAISEFNREYLANLIGPSVRDKTHIIHCGVVPSTYQSRLRLPKEGERFEIINVGSLQPYKGHPYLIQACAILHQRGIRLRCRIIGGGSQDSLNQMIVQAGLEGIVELMGPQPQHEVARLLSTSHCYVQPSIITPSGKMEGIPVAIMEAMASGLPVVATSISGIPELVRPEQTGYLVPPADPTALADQLAKVYTDPIHANQLAQAGSALVRQEFELSSNVERLATLFEQL
;
A
#
# COMPACT_ATOMS: atom_id res chain seq x y z
N MET A 1 -12.72 19.15 21.02
CA MET A 1 -13.31 18.35 19.92
C MET A 1 -12.24 18.26 18.85
N ASN A 2 -11.89 17.06 18.43
CA ASN A 2 -10.92 16.92 17.35
C ASN A 2 -11.46 17.53 16.05
N SER A 3 -10.57 18.14 15.29
CA SER A 3 -10.89 18.85 14.05
C SER A 3 -11.47 17.88 12.99
N LYS A 4 -12.23 18.41 12.03
CA LYS A 4 -12.80 17.62 10.93
C LYS A 4 -11.83 17.57 9.76
N ILE A 5 -11.40 16.36 9.38
CA ILE A 5 -10.41 16.10 8.33
C ILE A 5 -11.09 15.52 7.10
N ALA A 6 -10.74 16.03 5.91
CA ALA A 6 -11.15 15.45 4.64
C ALA A 6 -10.11 14.42 4.17
N TYR A 7 -10.53 13.17 3.92
CA TYR A 7 -9.73 12.12 3.30
C TYR A 7 -10.00 12.08 1.80
N ILE A 8 -8.97 12.28 0.99
CA ILE A 8 -9.09 12.18 -0.48
C ILE A 8 -8.46 10.89 -0.95
N MET A 9 -9.26 10.05 -1.62
CA MET A 9 -8.85 8.77 -2.22
C MET A 9 -9.07 8.79 -3.73
N SER A 10 -8.24 8.03 -4.47
CA SER A 10 -8.41 7.90 -5.93
C SER A 10 -9.74 7.29 -6.31
N ARG A 11 -10.12 6.20 -5.63
CA ARG A 11 -11.34 5.41 -5.88
C ARG A 11 -11.88 4.86 -4.57
N PHE A 12 -13.20 4.70 -4.50
CA PHE A 12 -13.83 4.09 -3.34
C PHE A 12 -15.18 3.45 -3.75
N PRO A 13 -15.55 2.26 -3.22
CA PRO A 13 -14.70 1.33 -2.49
C PRO A 13 -13.66 0.66 -3.39
N HIS A 14 -12.51 0.22 -2.81
CA HIS A 14 -11.48 -0.49 -3.54
C HIS A 14 -10.89 -1.62 -2.68
N LEU A 15 -10.92 -2.86 -3.19
CA LEU A 15 -10.57 -4.07 -2.41
C LEU A 15 -9.11 -4.09 -1.91
N SER A 16 -8.17 -3.50 -2.66
CA SER A 16 -6.76 -3.50 -2.29
C SER A 16 -6.34 -2.37 -1.35
N GLU A 17 -7.24 -1.47 -0.98
CA GLU A 17 -6.95 -0.29 -0.16
C GLU A 17 -7.54 -0.40 1.27
N THR A 18 -7.62 -1.63 1.79
CA THR A 18 -8.16 -1.92 3.13
C THR A 18 -7.37 -1.24 4.25
N PHE A 19 -6.08 -1.00 4.05
CA PHE A 19 -5.25 -0.28 5.03
C PHE A 19 -5.72 1.16 5.26
N ILE A 20 -6.20 1.86 4.22
CA ILE A 20 -6.78 3.22 4.38
C ILE A 20 -8.08 3.15 5.17
N LEU A 21 -8.93 2.14 4.90
CA LEU A 21 -10.17 1.96 5.66
C LEU A 21 -9.89 1.69 7.14
N ARG A 22 -8.91 0.85 7.44
CA ARG A 22 -8.49 0.56 8.82
C ARG A 22 -7.95 1.80 9.52
N GLU A 23 -7.14 2.61 8.84
CA GLU A 23 -6.63 3.88 9.33
C GLU A 23 -7.77 4.85 9.64
N MET A 24 -8.71 5.05 8.71
CA MET A 24 -9.88 5.91 8.92
C MET A 24 -10.75 5.42 10.09
N ASN A 25 -10.97 4.11 10.20
CA ASN A 25 -11.74 3.51 11.29
C ASN A 25 -11.07 3.73 12.65
N GLU A 26 -9.77 3.61 12.70
CA GLU A 26 -9.00 3.79 13.93
C GLU A 26 -8.96 5.26 14.34
N LEU A 27 -8.78 6.19 13.40
CA LEU A 27 -8.89 7.63 13.67
C LEU A 27 -10.27 8.01 14.25
N GLU A 28 -11.36 7.42 13.74
CA GLU A 28 -12.69 7.66 14.33
C GLU A 28 -12.80 7.13 15.77
N ARG A 29 -12.14 6.01 16.09
CA ARG A 29 -12.06 5.51 17.47
C ARG A 29 -11.31 6.48 18.40
N HIS A 30 -10.32 7.19 17.85
CA HIS A 30 -9.60 8.26 18.54
C HIS A 30 -10.37 9.61 18.57
N GLY A 31 -11.62 9.61 18.11
CA GLY A 31 -12.51 10.79 18.17
C GLY A 31 -12.36 11.80 17.02
N TRP A 32 -11.63 11.45 15.95
CA TRP A 32 -11.52 12.28 14.77
C TRP A 32 -12.78 12.21 13.90
N GLN A 33 -13.18 13.35 13.32
CA GLN A 33 -14.26 13.40 12.35
C GLN A 33 -13.68 13.30 10.94
N ILE A 34 -13.96 12.20 10.24
CA ILE A 34 -13.46 11.96 8.89
C ILE A 34 -14.56 12.18 7.86
N ALA A 35 -14.30 13.06 6.89
CA ALA A 35 -15.12 13.25 5.70
C ALA A 35 -14.43 12.64 4.49
N LEU A 36 -15.00 11.56 3.93
CA LEU A 36 -14.41 10.83 2.81
C LEU A 36 -14.80 11.44 1.47
N TYR A 37 -13.81 11.85 0.68
CA TYR A 37 -13.94 12.45 -0.66
C TYR A 37 -13.26 11.57 -1.74
N PRO A 38 -13.95 10.56 -2.29
CA PRO A 38 -13.40 9.77 -3.38
C PRO A 38 -13.43 10.56 -4.70
N LEU A 39 -12.35 10.48 -5.48
CA LEU A 39 -12.32 11.06 -6.82
C LEU A 39 -13.21 10.27 -7.80
N ILE A 40 -13.27 8.96 -7.61
CA ILE A 40 -14.15 8.06 -8.38
C ILE A 40 -14.91 7.19 -7.40
N LEU A 41 -16.23 7.20 -7.50
CA LEU A 41 -17.09 6.24 -6.80
C LEU A 41 -17.24 4.99 -7.67
N GLN A 42 -16.82 3.85 -7.15
CA GLN A 42 -16.89 2.56 -7.87
C GLN A 42 -18.08 1.73 -7.39
N LYS A 43 -18.70 1.03 -8.33
CA LYS A 43 -19.58 -0.10 -8.00
C LYS A 43 -18.75 -1.38 -8.11
N GLN A 44 -18.63 -2.11 -7.03
CA GLN A 44 -17.92 -3.39 -7.01
C GLN A 44 -18.88 -4.51 -6.60
N PRO A 45 -18.78 -5.70 -7.21
CA PRO A 45 -19.66 -6.84 -6.86
C PRO A 45 -19.37 -7.39 -5.47
N VAL A 46 -18.13 -7.21 -4.98
CA VAL A 46 -17.70 -7.59 -3.64
C VAL A 46 -17.10 -6.37 -2.96
N VAL A 47 -17.62 -6.01 -1.81
CA VAL A 47 -17.17 -4.89 -0.99
C VAL A 47 -16.69 -5.43 0.34
N HIS A 48 -15.58 -4.89 0.85
CA HIS A 48 -15.10 -5.23 2.19
C HIS A 48 -16.10 -4.72 3.23
N ALA A 49 -16.44 -5.54 4.23
CA ALA A 49 -17.43 -5.17 5.25
C ALA A 49 -17.15 -3.82 5.93
N GLU A 50 -15.89 -3.52 6.19
CA GLU A 50 -15.48 -2.22 6.75
C GLU A 50 -15.76 -1.04 5.81
N ALA A 51 -15.87 -1.23 4.50
CA ALA A 51 -16.18 -0.19 3.54
C ALA A 51 -17.68 0.14 3.47
N GLU A 52 -18.55 -0.80 3.82
CA GLU A 52 -20.00 -0.64 3.72
C GLU A 52 -20.51 0.57 4.50
N ARG A 53 -19.98 0.80 5.71
CA ARG A 53 -20.36 1.94 6.54
C ARG A 53 -19.91 3.30 5.97
N TRP A 54 -18.89 3.32 5.10
CA TRP A 54 -18.36 4.52 4.48
C TRP A 54 -19.05 4.89 3.18
N ILE A 55 -19.66 3.93 2.47
CA ILE A 55 -20.34 4.19 1.19
C ILE A 55 -21.40 5.30 1.31
N PRO A 56 -22.38 5.25 2.25
CA PRO A 56 -23.40 6.30 2.39
C PRO A 56 -22.84 7.62 2.90
N ARG A 57 -21.63 7.61 3.51
CA ARG A 57 -20.96 8.79 4.07
C ARG A 57 -20.00 9.46 3.07
N ALA A 58 -19.70 8.81 1.94
CA ALA A 58 -18.78 9.31 0.94
C ALA A 58 -19.32 10.55 0.23
N ARG A 59 -18.54 11.63 0.22
CA ARG A 59 -18.86 12.91 -0.43
C ARG A 59 -18.39 12.88 -1.89
N TYR A 60 -19.16 12.24 -2.74
CA TYR A 60 -18.80 12.17 -4.15
C TYR A 60 -19.29 13.38 -4.91
N VAL A 61 -18.38 14.07 -5.59
CA VAL A 61 -18.69 15.16 -6.52
C VAL A 61 -18.63 14.61 -7.94
N PRO A 62 -19.67 14.71 -8.77
CA PRO A 62 -19.62 14.30 -10.17
C PRO A 62 -18.58 15.11 -10.97
N PHE A 63 -18.10 14.56 -12.07
CA PHE A 63 -17.19 15.29 -12.95
C PHE A 63 -17.88 16.44 -13.68
N PHE A 64 -19.14 16.24 -14.04
CA PHE A 64 -19.99 17.22 -14.72
C PHE A 64 -21.31 17.35 -13.95
N SER A 65 -21.58 18.55 -13.45
CA SER A 65 -22.83 18.91 -12.79
C SER A 65 -23.01 20.42 -12.79
N ALA A 66 -24.24 20.91 -12.53
CA ALA A 66 -24.53 22.32 -12.42
C ALA A 66 -23.71 22.98 -11.30
N GLU A 67 -23.47 22.27 -10.20
CA GLU A 67 -22.67 22.74 -9.07
C GLU A 67 -21.19 22.91 -9.47
N VAL A 68 -20.62 21.98 -10.21
CA VAL A 68 -19.25 22.09 -10.73
C VAL A 68 -19.14 23.26 -11.71
N LEU A 69 -20.09 23.43 -12.62
CA LEU A 69 -20.11 24.59 -13.54
C LEU A 69 -20.24 25.91 -12.77
N SER A 70 -21.15 25.98 -11.79
CA SER A 70 -21.34 27.16 -10.94
C SER A 70 -20.07 27.49 -10.14
N ALA A 71 -19.40 26.49 -9.56
CA ALA A 71 -18.17 26.72 -8.82
C ALA A 71 -17.05 27.28 -9.72
N ASN A 72 -16.92 26.77 -10.93
CA ASN A 72 -15.95 27.28 -11.91
C ASN A 72 -16.32 28.71 -12.38
N ALA A 73 -17.59 29.00 -12.65
CA ALA A 73 -18.04 30.33 -13.02
C ALA A 73 -17.72 31.36 -11.91
N ARG A 74 -17.91 30.99 -10.65
CA ARG A 74 -17.51 31.85 -9.52
C ARG A 74 -16.00 32.03 -9.41
N ALA A 75 -15.21 30.99 -9.71
CA ALA A 75 -13.75 31.08 -9.71
C ALA A 75 -13.25 32.11 -10.75
N LEU A 76 -13.97 32.27 -11.86
CA LEU A 76 -13.68 33.30 -12.87
C LEU A 76 -13.83 34.74 -12.37
N LEU A 77 -14.44 34.97 -11.21
CA LEU A 77 -14.42 36.30 -10.56
C LEU A 77 -12.98 36.68 -10.09
N LYS A 78 -12.08 35.71 -9.99
CA LYS A 78 -10.64 35.91 -9.74
C LYS A 78 -9.81 35.29 -10.89
N PRO A 79 -9.90 35.88 -12.11
CA PRO A 79 -9.42 35.21 -13.34
C PRO A 79 -7.92 34.92 -13.32
N HIS A 80 -7.12 35.78 -12.69
CA HIS A 80 -5.68 35.59 -12.56
C HIS A 80 -5.32 34.33 -11.74
N ARG A 81 -6.05 34.07 -10.64
CA ARG A 81 -5.85 32.85 -9.81
C ARG A 81 -6.32 31.60 -10.57
N TYR A 82 -7.46 31.68 -11.21
CA TYR A 82 -8.01 30.59 -12.02
C TYR A 82 -7.02 30.20 -13.13
N ALA A 83 -6.56 31.19 -13.92
CA ALA A 83 -5.61 30.97 -14.99
C ALA A 83 -4.26 30.44 -14.49
N ALA A 84 -3.75 30.94 -13.34
CA ALA A 84 -2.49 30.46 -12.77
C ALA A 84 -2.56 28.98 -12.33
N LEU A 85 -3.67 28.54 -11.73
CA LEU A 85 -3.86 27.14 -11.35
C LEU A 85 -3.94 26.23 -12.57
N TRP A 86 -4.69 26.63 -13.61
CA TRP A 86 -4.73 25.91 -14.88
C TRP A 86 -3.38 25.87 -15.53
N GLY A 87 -2.72 27.00 -15.70
CA GLY A 87 -1.41 27.11 -16.36
C GLY A 87 -0.36 26.26 -15.67
N ARG A 88 -0.27 26.32 -14.35
CA ARG A 88 0.70 25.51 -13.58
C ARG A 88 0.38 24.01 -13.67
N THR A 89 -0.90 23.63 -13.53
CA THR A 89 -1.30 22.22 -13.65
C THR A 89 -0.99 21.68 -15.04
N LEU A 90 -1.30 22.41 -16.11
CA LEU A 90 -1.02 21.99 -17.48
C LEU A 90 0.49 21.91 -17.75
N TRP A 91 1.24 22.93 -17.34
CA TRP A 91 2.67 23.01 -17.56
C TRP A 91 3.44 21.88 -16.86
N GLU A 92 3.18 21.64 -15.58
CA GLU A 92 3.90 20.62 -14.81
C GLU A 92 3.50 19.18 -15.18
N ASN A 93 2.35 18.98 -15.81
CA ASN A 93 1.87 17.66 -16.25
C ASN A 93 2.05 17.41 -17.78
N ARG A 94 2.59 18.37 -18.55
CA ARG A 94 2.67 18.28 -20.03
C ARG A 94 3.43 17.06 -20.56
N ASN A 95 4.42 16.57 -19.82
CA ASN A 95 5.24 15.41 -20.20
C ASN A 95 4.58 14.06 -19.85
N CYS A 96 3.37 14.07 -19.28
CA CYS A 96 2.65 12.88 -18.87
C CYS A 96 1.19 12.92 -19.38
N PRO A 97 0.93 12.58 -20.67
CA PRO A 97 -0.37 12.80 -21.31
C PRO A 97 -1.55 12.19 -20.54
N ASN A 98 -1.40 10.97 -20.03
CA ASN A 98 -2.44 10.29 -19.26
C ASN A 98 -2.74 11.00 -17.94
N PHE A 99 -1.72 11.58 -17.30
CA PHE A 99 -1.91 12.32 -16.07
C PHE A 99 -2.52 13.70 -16.37
N LEU A 100 -2.06 14.35 -17.42
CA LEU A 100 -2.57 15.63 -17.90
C LEU A 100 -4.07 15.54 -18.22
N ALA A 101 -4.49 14.54 -19.03
CA ALA A 101 -5.90 14.35 -19.37
C ALA A 101 -6.80 14.21 -18.13
N ARG A 102 -6.33 13.44 -17.13
CA ARG A 102 -7.04 13.28 -15.87
C ARG A 102 -7.04 14.58 -15.04
N ALA A 103 -5.92 15.31 -15.01
CA ALA A 103 -5.82 16.57 -14.31
C ALA A 103 -6.82 17.61 -14.87
N MET A 104 -7.01 17.67 -16.20
CA MET A 104 -7.98 18.55 -16.84
C MET A 104 -9.43 18.29 -16.40
N VAL A 105 -9.77 17.03 -16.11
CA VAL A 105 -11.10 16.65 -15.63
C VAL A 105 -11.25 16.87 -14.10
N LEU A 106 -10.15 16.67 -13.35
CA LEU A 106 -10.16 16.82 -11.90
C LEU A 106 -10.13 18.27 -11.44
N LEU A 107 -9.51 19.16 -12.22
CA LEU A 107 -9.36 20.56 -11.83
C LEU A 107 -10.73 21.27 -11.68
N PRO A 108 -11.69 21.19 -12.64
CA PRO A 108 -13.03 21.73 -12.43
C PRO A 108 -13.75 21.15 -11.22
N LYS A 109 -13.59 19.84 -10.99
CA LYS A 109 -14.14 19.14 -9.84
C LYS A 109 -13.56 19.65 -8.52
N ALA A 110 -12.27 19.99 -8.48
CA ALA A 110 -11.59 20.50 -7.28
C ALA A 110 -12.17 21.84 -6.81
N PHE A 111 -12.65 22.70 -7.71
CA PHE A 111 -13.33 23.96 -7.33
C PHE A 111 -14.61 23.69 -6.54
N GLN A 112 -15.42 22.71 -6.94
CA GLN A 112 -16.63 22.35 -6.20
C GLN A 112 -16.29 21.63 -4.88
N MET A 113 -15.28 20.76 -4.87
CA MET A 113 -14.82 20.13 -3.64
C MET A 113 -14.29 21.14 -2.63
N ALA A 114 -13.53 22.15 -3.07
CA ALA A 114 -13.06 23.24 -2.24
C ALA A 114 -14.21 23.95 -1.52
N ARG A 115 -15.26 24.32 -2.27
CA ARG A 115 -16.45 24.95 -1.72
C ARG A 115 -17.17 24.07 -0.69
N LEU A 116 -17.33 22.78 -0.98
CA LEU A 116 -17.99 21.86 -0.04
C LEU A 116 -17.17 21.70 1.24
N MET A 117 -15.85 21.62 1.13
CA MET A 117 -14.97 21.51 2.30
C MET A 117 -15.01 22.75 3.18
N GLU A 118 -15.05 23.95 2.58
CA GLU A 118 -15.26 25.19 3.35
C GLU A 118 -16.63 25.19 4.06
N GLN A 119 -17.69 24.80 3.36
CA GLN A 119 -19.06 24.74 3.92
C GLN A 119 -19.19 23.70 5.04
N GLU A 120 -18.46 22.58 4.93
CA GLU A 120 -18.45 21.53 5.95
C GLU A 120 -17.50 21.81 7.12
N GLY A 121 -16.76 22.92 7.09
CA GLY A 121 -15.82 23.30 8.13
C GLY A 121 -14.61 22.36 8.21
N ILE A 122 -14.14 21.85 7.06
CA ILE A 122 -12.90 21.04 6.99
C ILE A 122 -11.71 21.92 7.36
N THR A 123 -10.91 21.48 8.30
CA THR A 123 -9.72 22.19 8.77
C THR A 123 -8.44 21.70 8.12
N HIS A 124 -8.40 20.44 7.70
CA HIS A 124 -7.25 19.83 7.05
C HIS A 124 -7.66 18.78 6.03
N ILE A 125 -6.83 18.58 5.00
CA ILE A 125 -7.02 17.59 3.94
C ILE A 125 -5.91 16.56 4.03
N HIS A 126 -6.24 15.29 4.14
CA HIS A 126 -5.29 14.19 4.05
C HIS A 126 -5.51 13.40 2.75
N ALA A 127 -4.48 13.34 1.90
CA ALA A 127 -4.56 12.65 0.61
C ALA A 127 -3.77 11.33 0.66
N HIS A 128 -4.40 10.24 0.32
CA HIS A 128 -3.68 8.99 0.07
C HIS A 128 -3.22 8.92 -1.37
N TYR A 129 -1.93 8.67 -1.56
CA TYR A 129 -1.17 8.70 -2.81
C TYR A 129 -0.80 10.10 -3.31
N ALA A 130 0.47 10.29 -3.62
CA ALA A 130 1.02 11.50 -4.22
C ALA A 130 0.61 11.73 -5.70
N THR A 131 -0.37 10.97 -6.23
CA THR A 131 -0.90 11.11 -7.59
C THR A 131 -2.04 12.12 -7.66
N HIS A 132 -3.23 11.70 -8.13
CA HIS A 132 -4.39 12.56 -8.32
C HIS A 132 -5.03 13.05 -7.02
N PRO A 133 -5.10 12.23 -5.94
CA PRO A 133 -5.58 12.75 -4.65
C PRO A 133 -4.76 13.93 -4.14
N ALA A 134 -3.42 13.82 -4.19
CA ALA A 134 -2.54 14.91 -3.80
C ALA A 134 -2.63 16.12 -4.74
N LEU A 135 -2.89 15.91 -6.05
CA LEU A 135 -3.16 17.02 -6.97
C LEU A 135 -4.42 17.80 -6.54
N VAL A 136 -5.51 17.08 -6.23
CA VAL A 136 -6.77 17.71 -5.81
C VAL A 136 -6.61 18.39 -4.45
N ALA A 137 -5.91 17.78 -3.49
CA ALA A 137 -5.59 18.41 -2.21
C ALA A 137 -4.79 19.70 -2.39
N TRP A 138 -3.76 19.68 -3.24
CA TRP A 138 -2.97 20.86 -3.58
C TRP A 138 -3.82 21.96 -4.22
N LEU A 139 -4.70 21.63 -5.18
CA LEU A 139 -5.61 22.58 -5.80
C LEU A 139 -6.54 23.25 -4.78
N ILE A 140 -7.13 22.44 -3.89
CA ILE A 140 -8.03 22.95 -2.84
C ILE A 140 -7.26 23.86 -1.88
N HIS A 141 -6.07 23.45 -1.44
CA HIS A 141 -5.18 24.29 -0.64
C HIS A 141 -4.91 25.65 -1.30
N ARG A 142 -4.58 25.65 -2.58
CA ARG A 142 -4.30 26.90 -3.33
C ARG A 142 -5.55 27.79 -3.50
N LEU A 143 -6.75 27.22 -3.44
CA LEU A 143 -8.03 27.93 -3.54
C LEU A 143 -8.50 28.51 -2.21
N THR A 144 -8.40 27.74 -1.13
CA THR A 144 -9.04 27.99 0.17
C THR A 144 -8.07 28.36 1.28
N GLY A 145 -6.80 27.93 1.18
CA GLY A 145 -5.83 28.01 2.27
C GLY A 145 -5.93 26.86 3.28
N ILE A 146 -6.90 25.92 3.13
CA ILE A 146 -6.97 24.73 3.99
C ILE A 146 -5.65 23.96 3.86
N SER A 147 -5.01 23.63 4.98
CA SER A 147 -3.75 22.87 5.00
C SER A 147 -3.94 21.45 4.48
N TYR A 148 -2.88 20.81 3.97
CA TYR A 148 -2.97 19.43 3.53
C TYR A 148 -1.70 18.63 3.80
N SER A 149 -1.88 17.30 3.94
CA SER A 149 -0.83 16.32 4.06
C SER A 149 -1.05 15.16 3.08
N ILE A 150 -0.02 14.34 2.90
CA ILE A 150 -0.04 13.24 1.93
C ILE A 150 0.57 12.00 2.56
N THR A 151 -0.13 10.86 2.51
CA THR A 151 0.51 9.55 2.70
C THR A 151 1.01 9.03 1.36
N VAL A 152 2.33 8.81 1.26
CA VAL A 152 2.99 8.23 0.09
C VAL A 152 3.25 6.75 0.29
N HIS A 153 3.07 5.95 -0.77
CA HIS A 153 3.18 4.50 -0.69
C HIS A 153 4.35 3.93 -1.50
N ALA A 154 4.15 3.64 -2.79
CA ALA A 154 5.19 3.07 -3.65
C ALA A 154 5.00 3.52 -5.11
N HIS A 155 3.96 3.00 -5.77
CA HIS A 155 3.67 3.28 -7.16
C HIS A 155 3.51 4.79 -7.47
N ASP A 156 3.04 5.57 -6.52
CA ASP A 156 2.77 7.00 -6.61
C ASP A 156 4.05 7.86 -6.54
N ILE A 157 5.14 7.28 -6.05
CA ILE A 157 6.44 7.97 -5.95
C ILE A 157 7.50 7.35 -6.87
N PHE A 158 7.44 6.03 -7.15
CA PHE A 158 8.45 5.36 -7.98
C PHE A 158 8.14 5.42 -9.48
N VAL A 159 6.85 5.43 -9.87
CA VAL A 159 6.45 5.32 -11.27
C VAL A 159 5.79 6.59 -11.79
N ARG A 160 5.01 7.28 -10.96
CA ARG A 160 4.20 8.44 -11.40
C ARG A 160 4.57 9.70 -10.64
N THR A 161 5.58 10.38 -11.12
CA THR A 161 6.18 11.56 -10.49
C THR A 161 5.66 12.89 -11.03
N ALA A 162 4.59 12.89 -11.85
CA ALA A 162 4.02 14.11 -12.42
C ALA A 162 3.65 15.11 -11.30
N MET A 163 4.21 16.33 -11.38
CA MET A 163 4.04 17.41 -10.40
C MET A 163 4.38 17.01 -8.94
N LEU A 164 5.22 15.97 -8.75
CA LEU A 164 5.49 15.41 -7.43
C LEU A 164 6.15 16.44 -6.50
N GLY A 165 7.19 17.11 -6.98
CA GLY A 165 7.93 18.10 -6.18
C GLY A 165 7.03 19.24 -5.67
N THR A 166 6.15 19.77 -6.50
CA THR A 166 5.21 20.85 -6.11
C THR A 166 4.24 20.36 -5.03
N LYS A 167 3.62 19.20 -5.24
CA LYS A 167 2.65 18.65 -4.27
C LYS A 167 3.30 18.37 -2.91
N LEU A 168 4.53 17.86 -2.89
CA LEU A 168 5.20 17.53 -1.65
C LEU A 168 5.82 18.76 -0.96
N ARG A 169 6.34 19.76 -1.71
CA ARG A 169 6.87 20.98 -1.08
C ARG A 169 5.79 21.84 -0.44
N ASP A 170 4.60 21.92 -1.03
CA ASP A 170 3.49 22.73 -0.51
C ASP A 170 2.69 22.00 0.60
N ALA A 171 2.84 20.68 0.76
CA ALA A 171 2.19 19.93 1.85
C ALA A 171 2.73 20.34 3.22
N THR A 172 1.87 20.35 4.24
CA THR A 172 2.25 20.67 5.62
C THR A 172 3.18 19.60 6.18
N PHE A 173 2.80 18.34 6.01
CA PHE A 173 3.66 17.19 6.30
C PHE A 173 3.40 16.06 5.28
N ILE A 174 4.31 15.09 5.26
CA ILE A 174 4.25 13.90 4.43
C ILE A 174 4.36 12.68 5.36
N ALA A 175 3.44 11.74 5.25
CA ALA A 175 3.57 10.43 5.87
C ALA A 175 4.17 9.46 4.85
N ALA A 176 5.33 8.90 5.15
CA ALA A 176 5.97 7.85 4.35
C ALA A 176 5.85 6.50 5.05
N ILE A 177 5.54 5.45 4.30
CA ILE A 177 5.35 4.12 4.88
C ILE A 177 6.65 3.43 5.27
N SER A 178 7.81 4.01 4.90
CA SER A 178 9.14 3.46 5.16
C SER A 178 10.20 4.54 5.17
N GLU A 179 11.32 4.27 5.85
CA GLU A 179 12.53 5.09 5.78
C GLU A 179 13.07 5.16 4.36
N PHE A 180 13.04 4.03 3.63
CA PHE A 180 13.40 3.99 2.23
C PHE A 180 12.64 5.02 1.40
N ASN A 181 11.32 5.15 1.59
CA ASN A 181 10.51 6.13 0.89
C ASN A 181 10.92 7.57 1.26
N ARG A 182 11.21 7.84 2.53
CA ARG A 182 11.67 9.16 2.99
C ARG A 182 12.99 9.56 2.32
N GLU A 183 13.97 8.67 2.34
CA GLU A 183 15.27 8.93 1.71
C GLU A 183 15.17 9.01 0.17
N TYR A 184 14.33 8.17 -0.45
CA TYR A 184 14.05 8.25 -1.88
C TYR A 184 13.49 9.62 -2.28
N LEU A 185 12.53 10.15 -1.52
CA LEU A 185 11.95 11.46 -1.78
C LEU A 185 12.95 12.60 -1.51
N ALA A 186 13.76 12.49 -0.48
CA ALA A 186 14.82 13.45 -0.17
C ALA A 186 15.83 13.54 -1.30
N ASN A 187 16.27 12.41 -1.83
CA ASN A 187 17.20 12.35 -2.97
C ASN A 187 16.58 12.88 -4.26
N LEU A 188 15.28 12.64 -4.49
CA LEU A 188 14.60 13.05 -5.71
C LEU A 188 14.23 14.54 -5.72
N ILE A 189 13.85 15.12 -4.57
CA ILE A 189 13.21 16.44 -4.51
C ILE A 189 14.05 17.44 -3.71
N GLY A 190 14.78 16.97 -2.70
CA GLY A 190 15.64 17.76 -1.85
C GLY A 190 15.37 17.64 -0.35
N PRO A 191 16.28 18.17 0.50
CA PRO A 191 16.25 17.98 1.95
C PRO A 191 15.01 18.57 2.62
N SER A 192 14.46 19.66 2.11
CA SER A 192 13.24 20.29 2.66
C SER A 192 12.01 19.37 2.67
N VAL A 193 11.99 18.34 1.81
CA VAL A 193 10.94 17.30 1.82
C VAL A 193 11.23 16.26 2.90
N ARG A 194 12.51 15.93 3.13
CA ARG A 194 12.92 15.00 4.17
C ARG A 194 12.50 15.48 5.56
N ASP A 195 12.71 16.75 5.87
CA ASP A 195 12.49 17.33 7.20
C ASP A 195 11.02 17.29 7.63
N LYS A 196 10.09 17.30 6.69
CA LYS A 196 8.64 17.20 6.93
C LYS A 196 8.04 15.84 6.59
N THR A 197 8.88 14.85 6.30
CA THR A 197 8.45 13.48 6.06
C THR A 197 8.59 12.64 7.33
N HIS A 198 7.47 12.19 7.85
CA HIS A 198 7.36 11.34 9.03
C HIS A 198 7.10 9.90 8.64
N ILE A 199 7.70 8.96 9.37
CA ILE A 199 7.49 7.53 9.10
C ILE A 199 6.22 7.07 9.82
N ILE A 200 5.23 6.71 9.02
CA ILE A 200 3.95 6.15 9.47
C ILE A 200 3.72 4.87 8.67
N HIS A 201 3.98 3.74 9.30
CA HIS A 201 3.83 2.45 8.63
C HIS A 201 2.35 2.11 8.37
N CYS A 202 2.08 1.43 7.26
CA CYS A 202 0.81 0.73 7.10
C CYS A 202 0.74 -0.35 8.20
N GLY A 203 -0.22 -0.22 9.11
CA GLY A 203 -0.32 -1.11 10.26
C GLY A 203 -1.16 -2.36 9.98
N VAL A 204 -0.95 -3.38 10.80
CA VAL A 204 -1.82 -4.56 10.92
C VAL A 204 -2.43 -4.61 12.31
N VAL A 205 -3.49 -5.39 12.45
CA VAL A 205 -4.10 -5.72 13.75
C VAL A 205 -3.58 -7.10 14.16
N PRO A 206 -2.55 -7.21 15.01
CA PRO A 206 -1.88 -8.48 15.28
C PRO A 206 -2.81 -9.53 15.92
N SER A 207 -3.83 -9.10 16.65
CA SER A 207 -4.83 -10.00 17.28
C SER A 207 -5.70 -10.75 16.26
N THR A 208 -5.75 -10.30 15.01
CA THR A 208 -6.44 -11.00 13.91
C THR A 208 -5.71 -12.29 13.53
N TYR A 209 -4.42 -12.37 13.82
CA TYR A 209 -3.54 -13.47 13.40
C TYR A 209 -3.13 -14.31 14.60
N GLN A 210 -3.47 -15.61 14.55
CA GLN A 210 -3.07 -16.54 15.61
C GLN A 210 -1.61 -16.95 15.38
N SER A 211 -0.73 -16.50 16.27
CA SER A 211 0.64 -16.99 16.28
C SER A 211 0.66 -18.44 16.76
N ARG A 212 0.96 -19.37 15.88
CA ARG A 212 1.16 -20.78 16.20
C ARG A 212 2.51 -21.21 15.67
N LEU A 213 3.34 -21.70 16.57
CA LEU A 213 4.55 -22.41 16.20
C LEU A 213 4.18 -23.66 15.41
N ARG A 214 4.55 -23.72 14.16
CA ARG A 214 4.43 -24.91 13.32
C ARG A 214 5.77 -25.22 12.68
N LEU A 215 6.49 -26.14 13.29
CA LEU A 215 7.73 -26.67 12.72
C LEU A 215 7.41 -27.80 11.77
N PRO A 216 8.00 -27.85 10.55
CA PRO A 216 7.91 -29.02 9.70
C PRO A 216 8.54 -30.20 10.41
N LYS A 217 7.84 -31.35 10.46
CA LYS A 217 8.38 -32.60 10.98
C LYS A 217 9.18 -33.30 9.91
N GLU A 218 10.11 -34.15 10.31
CA GLU A 218 10.87 -35.00 9.38
C GLU A 218 9.90 -35.82 8.50
N GLY A 219 10.09 -35.74 7.17
CA GLY A 219 9.20 -36.37 6.19
C GLY A 219 7.84 -35.67 5.98
N GLU A 220 7.50 -34.63 6.74
CA GLU A 220 6.32 -33.83 6.49
C GLU A 220 6.50 -32.96 5.23
N ARG A 221 5.39 -32.72 4.52
CA ARG A 221 5.40 -31.83 3.36
C ARG A 221 5.60 -30.38 3.82
N PHE A 222 6.58 -29.68 3.24
CA PHE A 222 6.87 -28.28 3.51
C PHE A 222 5.81 -27.37 2.90
N GLU A 223 4.98 -26.75 3.73
CA GLU A 223 3.88 -25.87 3.33
C GLU A 223 4.36 -24.42 3.21
N ILE A 224 4.49 -23.94 1.98
CA ILE A 224 4.92 -22.58 1.61
C ILE A 224 3.68 -21.76 1.21
N ILE A 225 3.64 -20.49 1.60
CA ILE A 225 2.55 -19.59 1.23
C ILE A 225 3.08 -18.24 0.74
N ASN A 226 2.43 -17.69 -0.28
CA ASN A 226 2.59 -16.32 -0.74
C ASN A 226 1.21 -15.65 -0.85
N VAL A 227 1.12 -14.38 -0.47
CA VAL A 227 -0.11 -13.58 -0.58
C VAL A 227 0.19 -12.28 -1.31
N GLY A 228 -0.46 -12.08 -2.46
CA GLY A 228 -0.29 -10.86 -3.26
C GLY A 228 -0.94 -10.97 -4.63
N SER A 229 -1.34 -9.83 -5.20
CA SER A 229 -1.89 -9.79 -6.57
C SER A 229 -0.89 -10.36 -7.59
N LEU A 230 -1.39 -11.05 -8.63
CA LEU A 230 -0.55 -11.67 -9.66
C LEU A 230 0.03 -10.62 -10.63
N GLN A 231 0.73 -9.64 -10.08
CA GLN A 231 1.40 -8.57 -10.82
C GLN A 231 2.90 -8.87 -10.98
N PRO A 232 3.53 -8.44 -12.10
CA PRO A 232 4.94 -8.75 -12.38
C PRO A 232 5.91 -8.41 -11.24
N TYR A 233 5.73 -7.26 -10.58
CA TYR A 233 6.61 -6.82 -9.49
C TYR A 233 6.53 -7.70 -8.23
N LYS A 234 5.54 -8.59 -8.13
CA LYS A 234 5.42 -9.57 -7.04
C LYS A 234 6.34 -10.78 -7.19
N GLY A 235 6.93 -11.01 -8.38
CA GLY A 235 7.99 -11.97 -8.60
C GLY A 235 7.59 -13.46 -8.56
N HIS A 236 6.30 -13.79 -8.73
CA HIS A 236 5.81 -15.17 -8.70
C HIS A 236 6.58 -16.15 -9.61
N PRO A 237 7.05 -15.75 -10.82
CA PRO A 237 7.88 -16.63 -11.65
C PRO A 237 9.13 -17.16 -10.91
N TYR A 238 9.79 -16.33 -10.12
CA TYR A 238 10.97 -16.72 -9.36
C TYR A 238 10.65 -17.68 -8.20
N LEU A 239 9.45 -17.52 -7.60
CA LEU A 239 8.96 -18.48 -6.59
C LEU A 239 8.68 -19.86 -7.22
N ILE A 240 8.04 -19.90 -8.39
CA ILE A 240 7.80 -21.16 -9.11
C ILE A 240 9.13 -21.85 -9.44
N GLN A 241 10.12 -21.10 -9.95
CA GLN A 241 11.46 -21.64 -10.22
C GLN A 241 12.16 -22.13 -8.95
N ALA A 242 12.05 -21.42 -7.83
CA ALA A 242 12.59 -21.85 -6.55
C ALA A 242 11.91 -23.15 -6.06
N CYS A 243 10.60 -23.29 -6.24
CA CYS A 243 9.89 -24.53 -5.95
C CYS A 243 10.37 -25.71 -6.81
N ALA A 244 10.69 -25.47 -8.10
CA ALA A 244 11.26 -26.49 -8.98
C ALA A 244 12.64 -26.95 -8.47
N ILE A 245 13.50 -26.03 -8.06
CA ILE A 245 14.82 -26.33 -7.49
C ILE A 245 14.66 -27.18 -6.20
N LEU A 246 13.76 -26.78 -5.30
CA LEU A 246 13.49 -27.54 -4.07
C LEU A 246 12.97 -28.96 -4.36
N HIS A 247 12.06 -29.08 -5.33
CA HIS A 247 11.52 -30.37 -5.76
C HIS A 247 12.62 -31.29 -6.33
N GLN A 248 13.50 -30.75 -7.17
CA GLN A 248 14.67 -31.48 -7.72
C GLN A 248 15.66 -31.90 -6.63
N ARG A 249 15.75 -31.15 -5.52
CA ARG A 249 16.56 -31.53 -4.34
C ARG A 249 15.87 -32.55 -3.43
N GLY A 250 14.72 -33.09 -3.82
CA GLY A 250 13.97 -34.09 -3.08
C GLY A 250 13.15 -33.57 -1.90
N ILE A 251 13.01 -32.27 -1.75
CA ILE A 251 12.18 -31.69 -0.69
C ILE A 251 10.70 -31.82 -1.10
N ARG A 252 9.91 -32.54 -0.32
CA ARG A 252 8.46 -32.63 -0.50
C ARG A 252 7.80 -31.32 -0.07
N LEU A 253 7.24 -30.57 -1.00
CA LEU A 253 6.65 -29.26 -0.71
C LEU A 253 5.25 -29.10 -1.32
N ARG A 254 4.55 -28.10 -0.83
CA ARG A 254 3.37 -27.49 -1.42
C ARG A 254 3.51 -25.97 -1.31
N CYS A 255 3.29 -25.25 -2.40
CA CYS A 255 3.32 -23.80 -2.43
C CYS A 255 1.95 -23.27 -2.84
N ARG A 256 1.32 -22.46 -1.98
CA ARG A 256 0.04 -21.80 -2.25
C ARG A 256 0.29 -20.34 -2.54
N ILE A 257 -0.15 -19.87 -3.71
CA ILE A 257 -0.10 -18.48 -4.13
C ILE A 257 -1.51 -17.92 -4.13
N ILE A 258 -1.77 -16.95 -3.26
CA ILE A 258 -3.08 -16.34 -3.05
C ILE A 258 -3.08 -14.93 -3.60
N GLY A 259 -4.00 -14.63 -4.53
CA GLY A 259 -4.17 -13.28 -5.07
C GLY A 259 -4.93 -13.25 -6.38
N GLY A 260 -5.47 -12.09 -6.69
CA GLY A 260 -6.17 -11.84 -7.95
C GLY A 260 -5.22 -11.43 -9.07
N GLY A 261 -5.63 -11.72 -10.30
CA GLY A 261 -4.90 -11.41 -11.54
C GLY A 261 -5.02 -12.55 -12.56
N SER A 262 -4.44 -12.37 -13.77
CA SER A 262 -4.38 -13.44 -14.76
C SER A 262 -3.42 -14.54 -14.28
N GLN A 263 -3.88 -15.78 -14.37
CA GLN A 263 -3.16 -16.97 -13.95
C GLN A 263 -2.48 -17.69 -15.13
N ASP A 264 -2.80 -17.36 -16.38
CA ASP A 264 -2.46 -18.16 -17.56
C ASP A 264 -0.96 -18.41 -17.70
N SER A 265 -0.16 -17.33 -17.64
CA SER A 265 1.31 -17.44 -17.78
C SER A 265 1.96 -18.22 -16.63
N LEU A 266 1.45 -18.06 -15.40
CA LEU A 266 1.97 -18.77 -14.23
C LEU A 266 1.56 -20.24 -14.27
N ASN A 267 0.34 -20.58 -14.69
CA ASN A 267 -0.09 -21.96 -14.90
C ASN A 267 0.76 -22.66 -15.96
N GLN A 268 1.07 -21.98 -17.07
CA GLN A 268 1.97 -22.53 -18.09
C GLN A 268 3.37 -22.84 -17.51
N MET A 269 3.91 -21.95 -16.68
CA MET A 269 5.19 -22.19 -16.02
C MET A 269 5.15 -23.37 -15.05
N ILE A 270 4.05 -23.51 -14.28
CA ILE A 270 3.86 -24.64 -13.35
C ILE A 270 3.86 -25.96 -14.11
N VAL A 271 3.12 -26.06 -15.22
CA VAL A 271 3.07 -27.26 -16.07
C VAL A 271 4.43 -27.56 -16.69
N GLN A 272 5.10 -26.55 -17.27
CA GLN A 272 6.43 -26.72 -17.88
C GLN A 272 7.50 -27.18 -16.87
N ALA A 273 7.35 -26.78 -15.60
CA ALA A 273 8.25 -27.17 -14.53
C ALA A 273 7.89 -28.52 -13.86
N GLY A 274 6.77 -29.17 -14.26
CA GLY A 274 6.28 -30.41 -13.65
C GLY A 274 5.85 -30.25 -12.19
N LEU A 275 5.25 -29.09 -11.86
CA LEU A 275 4.88 -28.71 -10.50
C LEU A 275 3.35 -28.73 -10.26
N GLU A 276 2.59 -29.43 -11.14
CA GLU A 276 1.15 -29.63 -10.94
C GLU A 276 0.88 -30.35 -9.61
N GLY A 277 -0.05 -29.83 -8.82
CA GLY A 277 -0.36 -30.33 -7.47
C GLY A 277 0.69 -29.98 -6.40
N ILE A 278 1.81 -29.34 -6.79
CA ILE A 278 2.85 -28.82 -5.88
C ILE A 278 2.68 -27.32 -5.70
N VAL A 279 2.54 -26.57 -6.78
CA VAL A 279 2.28 -25.12 -6.76
C VAL A 279 0.82 -24.88 -7.16
N GLU A 280 0.08 -24.18 -6.31
CA GLU A 280 -1.36 -23.92 -6.49
C GLU A 280 -1.65 -22.42 -6.53
N LEU A 281 -2.29 -21.95 -7.61
CA LEU A 281 -2.81 -20.58 -7.72
C LEU A 281 -4.25 -20.57 -7.20
N MET A 282 -4.45 -20.07 -5.98
CA MET A 282 -5.74 -20.16 -5.27
C MET A 282 -6.74 -19.05 -5.62
N GLY A 283 -6.31 -18.06 -6.44
CA GLY A 283 -7.12 -16.87 -6.66
C GLY A 283 -7.25 -15.98 -5.40
N PRO A 284 -8.11 -14.96 -5.44
CA PRO A 284 -8.35 -14.10 -4.28
C PRO A 284 -9.12 -14.85 -3.19
N GLN A 285 -8.70 -14.68 -1.93
CA GLN A 285 -9.32 -15.29 -0.76
C GLN A 285 -9.79 -14.21 0.22
N PRO A 286 -10.86 -14.44 0.98
CA PRO A 286 -11.27 -13.54 2.05
C PRO A 286 -10.24 -13.54 3.19
N GLN A 287 -10.15 -12.44 3.94
CA GLN A 287 -9.12 -12.23 4.96
C GLN A 287 -9.05 -13.34 6.03
N HIS A 288 -10.21 -13.84 6.49
CA HIS A 288 -10.24 -14.93 7.47
C HIS A 288 -9.62 -16.22 6.94
N GLU A 289 -9.80 -16.50 5.63
CA GLU A 289 -9.20 -17.66 4.99
C GLU A 289 -7.69 -17.48 4.78
N VAL A 290 -7.25 -16.26 4.43
CA VAL A 290 -5.82 -15.93 4.39
C VAL A 290 -5.19 -16.15 5.77
N ALA A 291 -5.80 -15.63 6.84
CA ALA A 291 -5.31 -15.82 8.20
C ALA A 291 -5.25 -17.31 8.60
N ARG A 292 -6.27 -18.11 8.23
CA ARG A 292 -6.28 -19.56 8.44
C ARG A 292 -5.15 -20.27 7.67
N LEU A 293 -4.95 -19.90 6.42
CA LEU A 293 -3.90 -20.50 5.59
C LEU A 293 -2.49 -20.12 6.08
N LEU A 294 -2.29 -18.87 6.52
CA LEU A 294 -1.05 -18.45 7.18
C LEU A 294 -0.79 -19.31 8.42
N SER A 295 -1.78 -19.50 9.30
CA SER A 295 -1.61 -20.29 10.54
C SER A 295 -1.34 -21.78 10.31
N THR A 296 -1.56 -22.30 9.09
CA THR A 296 -1.34 -23.70 8.70
C THR A 296 -0.12 -23.91 7.80
N SER A 297 0.60 -22.84 7.46
CA SER A 297 1.82 -22.90 6.65
C SER A 297 3.08 -22.99 7.53
N HIS A 298 4.21 -23.36 6.92
CA HIS A 298 5.51 -23.42 7.58
C HIS A 298 6.40 -22.23 7.26
N CYS A 299 6.20 -21.58 6.09
CA CYS A 299 6.99 -20.45 5.65
C CYS A 299 6.18 -19.52 4.74
N TYR A 300 6.35 -18.22 4.94
CA TYR A 300 5.86 -17.19 4.02
C TYR A 300 6.98 -16.72 3.09
N VAL A 301 6.65 -16.49 1.82
CA VAL A 301 7.63 -16.03 0.82
C VAL A 301 7.15 -14.78 0.12
N GLN A 302 8.01 -13.75 0.02
CA GLN A 302 7.76 -12.53 -0.74
C GLN A 302 8.88 -12.32 -1.78
N PRO A 303 8.75 -12.84 -2.99
CA PRO A 303 9.81 -12.83 -4.00
C PRO A 303 9.78 -11.58 -4.89
N SER A 304 9.40 -10.44 -4.35
CA SER A 304 9.18 -9.20 -5.10
C SER A 304 10.42 -8.75 -5.87
N ILE A 305 10.18 -8.08 -7.01
CA ILE A 305 11.23 -7.56 -7.89
C ILE A 305 11.01 -6.09 -8.22
N ILE A 306 12.03 -5.43 -8.74
CA ILE A 306 11.93 -4.14 -9.40
C ILE A 306 11.72 -4.40 -10.89
N THR A 307 10.59 -3.93 -11.44
CA THR A 307 10.32 -4.08 -12.88
C THR A 307 11.15 -3.10 -13.71
N PRO A 308 11.30 -3.33 -15.02
CA PRO A 308 11.98 -2.37 -15.91
C PRO A 308 11.38 -0.96 -15.91
N SER A 309 10.09 -0.82 -15.55
CA SER A 309 9.43 0.48 -15.40
C SER A 309 9.68 1.16 -14.04
N GLY A 310 10.52 0.59 -13.18
CA GLY A 310 10.78 1.07 -11.82
C GLY A 310 9.67 0.72 -10.80
N LYS A 311 8.63 -0.02 -11.22
CA LYS A 311 7.57 -0.43 -10.29
C LYS A 311 8.11 -1.49 -9.33
N MET A 312 7.94 -1.25 -8.04
CA MET A 312 8.34 -2.13 -6.95
C MET A 312 7.37 -2.03 -5.77
N GLU A 313 7.56 -2.87 -4.78
CA GLU A 313 6.84 -2.80 -3.50
C GLU A 313 7.26 -1.56 -2.69
N GLY A 314 6.40 -1.19 -1.71
CA GLY A 314 6.82 -0.45 -0.52
C GLY A 314 7.23 -1.43 0.58
N ILE A 315 6.44 -1.49 1.66
CA ILE A 315 6.48 -2.59 2.64
C ILE A 315 5.18 -3.39 2.47
N PRO A 316 5.24 -4.66 2.02
CA PRO A 316 4.04 -5.45 1.82
C PRO A 316 3.33 -5.77 3.14
N VAL A 317 2.05 -5.40 3.25
CA VAL A 317 1.23 -5.72 4.43
C VAL A 317 1.17 -7.24 4.66
N ALA A 318 1.21 -8.04 3.60
CA ALA A 318 1.19 -9.49 3.71
C ALA A 318 2.41 -10.09 4.45
N ILE A 319 3.58 -9.43 4.43
CA ILE A 319 4.73 -9.81 5.27
C ILE A 319 4.40 -9.54 6.75
N MET A 320 3.80 -8.38 7.05
CA MET A 320 3.39 -8.05 8.43
C MET A 320 2.36 -9.07 8.95
N GLU A 321 1.40 -9.46 8.12
CA GLU A 321 0.38 -10.47 8.43
C GLU A 321 1.00 -11.85 8.69
N ALA A 322 1.98 -12.25 7.87
CA ALA A 322 2.72 -13.50 8.04
C ALA A 322 3.55 -13.51 9.33
N MET A 323 4.28 -12.41 9.61
CA MET A 323 5.04 -12.26 10.85
C MET A 323 4.13 -12.21 12.09
N ALA A 324 2.98 -11.52 12.01
CA ALA A 324 1.98 -11.53 13.07
C ALA A 324 1.42 -12.94 13.34
N SER A 325 1.37 -13.79 12.30
CA SER A 325 0.99 -15.22 12.40
C SER A 325 2.11 -16.10 12.97
N GLY A 326 3.30 -15.55 13.24
CA GLY A 326 4.46 -16.30 13.73
C GLY A 326 5.15 -17.17 12.67
N LEU A 327 5.01 -16.84 11.38
CA LEU A 327 5.65 -17.56 10.28
C LEU A 327 7.09 -17.09 10.06
N PRO A 328 8.03 -18.00 9.83
CA PRO A 328 9.29 -17.68 9.19
C PRO A 328 9.06 -17.00 7.83
N VAL A 329 9.80 -15.94 7.56
CA VAL A 329 9.67 -15.15 6.32
C VAL A 329 10.95 -15.21 5.51
N VAL A 330 10.83 -15.52 4.23
CA VAL A 330 11.88 -15.35 3.21
C VAL A 330 11.40 -14.27 2.23
N ALA A 331 12.17 -13.21 2.06
CA ALA A 331 11.79 -12.09 1.19
C ALA A 331 12.98 -11.57 0.39
N THR A 332 12.70 -10.81 -0.66
CA THR A 332 13.74 -10.15 -1.44
C THR A 332 14.12 -8.80 -0.85
N SER A 333 15.41 -8.45 -0.94
CA SER A 333 15.99 -7.21 -0.43
C SER A 333 15.73 -6.04 -1.38
N ILE A 334 14.49 -5.51 -1.40
CA ILE A 334 14.12 -4.34 -2.20
C ILE A 334 13.31 -3.34 -1.37
N SER A 335 13.44 -2.05 -1.71
CA SER A 335 12.64 -0.97 -1.12
C SER A 335 12.66 -1.02 0.42
N GLY A 336 11.51 -0.88 1.07
CA GLY A 336 11.37 -0.93 2.53
C GLY A 336 11.27 -2.34 3.13
N ILE A 337 11.37 -3.42 2.36
CA ILE A 337 11.29 -4.79 2.89
C ILE A 337 12.38 -5.05 3.95
N PRO A 338 13.65 -4.59 3.80
CA PRO A 338 14.69 -4.77 4.81
C PRO A 338 14.42 -4.11 6.16
N GLU A 339 13.52 -3.13 6.23
CA GLU A 339 13.13 -2.51 7.50
C GLU A 339 12.30 -3.46 8.37
N LEU A 340 11.54 -4.35 7.73
CA LEU A 340 10.67 -5.34 8.35
C LEU A 340 11.36 -6.71 8.47
N VAL A 341 11.96 -7.19 7.37
CA VAL A 341 12.71 -8.46 7.32
C VAL A 341 14.19 -8.16 7.48
N ARG A 342 14.68 -8.17 8.71
CA ARG A 342 16.08 -7.91 9.05
C ARG A 342 16.85 -9.23 8.98
N PRO A 343 17.93 -9.34 8.15
CA PRO A 343 18.65 -10.60 7.94
C PRO A 343 19.12 -11.22 9.26
N GLU A 344 18.88 -12.50 9.46
CA GLU A 344 19.27 -13.29 10.64
C GLU A 344 18.77 -12.69 11.99
N GLN A 345 17.79 -11.78 11.92
CA GLN A 345 17.14 -11.20 13.11
C GLN A 345 15.63 -11.46 13.10
N THR A 346 14.93 -11.13 12.01
CA THR A 346 13.48 -11.27 11.91
C THR A 346 13.02 -12.10 10.71
N GLY A 347 13.96 -12.57 9.88
CA GLY A 347 13.71 -13.41 8.70
C GLY A 347 14.92 -13.49 7.79
N TYR A 348 14.71 -13.99 6.59
CA TYR A 348 15.74 -14.20 5.59
C TYR A 348 15.55 -13.27 4.40
N LEU A 349 16.63 -12.62 3.96
CA LEU A 349 16.64 -11.78 2.76
C LEU A 349 17.49 -12.41 1.67
N VAL A 350 17.01 -12.30 0.43
CA VAL A 350 17.71 -12.75 -0.78
C VAL A 350 17.76 -11.63 -1.83
N PRO A 351 18.69 -11.65 -2.78
CA PRO A 351 18.65 -10.77 -3.94
C PRO A 351 17.33 -10.94 -4.73
N PRO A 352 16.78 -9.86 -5.31
CA PRO A 352 15.64 -9.97 -6.20
C PRO A 352 16.00 -10.74 -7.49
N ALA A 353 15.02 -11.42 -8.07
CA ALA A 353 15.17 -12.19 -9.31
C ALA A 353 16.21 -13.33 -9.25
N ASP A 354 16.50 -13.86 -8.05
CA ASP A 354 17.40 -15.00 -7.84
C ASP A 354 16.63 -16.20 -7.26
N PRO A 355 16.14 -17.12 -8.10
CA PRO A 355 15.39 -18.30 -7.64
C PRO A 355 16.27 -19.29 -6.89
N THR A 356 17.59 -19.32 -7.15
CA THR A 356 18.53 -20.22 -6.47
C THR A 356 18.73 -19.77 -5.03
N ALA A 357 19.06 -18.49 -4.82
CA ALA A 357 19.17 -17.94 -3.47
C ALA A 357 17.85 -18.07 -2.69
N LEU A 358 16.70 -17.90 -3.37
CA LEU A 358 15.39 -18.10 -2.76
C LEU A 358 15.18 -19.54 -2.31
N ALA A 359 15.51 -20.52 -3.16
CA ALA A 359 15.45 -21.95 -2.84
C ALA A 359 16.38 -22.33 -1.70
N ASP A 360 17.59 -21.76 -1.65
CA ASP A 360 18.56 -22.03 -0.59
C ASP A 360 18.06 -21.57 0.78
N GLN A 361 17.47 -20.37 0.87
CA GLN A 361 16.91 -19.89 2.14
C GLN A 361 15.64 -20.66 2.54
N LEU A 362 14.80 -21.05 1.57
CA LEU A 362 13.65 -21.91 1.85
C LEU A 362 14.09 -23.30 2.36
N ALA A 363 15.17 -23.87 1.78
CA ALA A 363 15.76 -25.12 2.26
C ALA A 363 16.27 -24.98 3.70
N LYS A 364 16.92 -23.85 4.07
CA LYS A 364 17.33 -23.58 5.46
C LYS A 364 16.14 -23.56 6.42
N VAL A 365 15.04 -22.90 6.06
CA VAL A 365 13.81 -22.91 6.89
C VAL A 365 13.33 -24.34 7.13
N TYR A 366 13.43 -25.22 6.13
CA TYR A 366 13.01 -26.61 6.22
C TYR A 366 13.98 -27.46 7.06
N THR A 367 15.30 -27.28 6.87
CA THR A 367 16.35 -28.11 7.51
C THR A 367 16.72 -27.63 8.91
N ASP A 368 16.56 -26.33 9.22
CA ASP A 368 16.76 -25.76 10.55
C ASP A 368 15.51 -24.99 11.02
N PRO A 369 14.41 -25.70 11.29
CA PRO A 369 13.15 -25.08 11.67
C PRO A 369 13.22 -24.42 13.06
N ILE A 370 14.15 -24.80 13.93
CA ILE A 370 14.32 -24.22 15.26
C ILE A 370 14.83 -22.79 15.10
N HIS A 371 15.91 -22.59 14.36
CA HIS A 371 16.44 -21.24 14.08
C HIS A 371 15.44 -20.38 13.33
N ALA A 372 14.79 -20.93 12.28
CA ALA A 372 13.75 -20.23 11.54
C ALA A 372 12.61 -19.73 12.43
N ASN A 373 12.21 -20.53 13.44
CA ASN A 373 11.21 -20.12 14.40
C ASN A 373 11.69 -19.00 15.36
N GLN A 374 12.95 -19.01 15.77
CA GLN A 374 13.51 -17.91 16.56
C GLN A 374 13.39 -16.57 15.83
N LEU A 375 13.75 -16.57 14.52
CA LEU A 375 13.58 -15.39 13.67
C LEU A 375 12.10 -14.98 13.52
N ALA A 376 11.19 -15.96 13.38
CA ALA A 376 9.76 -15.71 13.30
C ALA A 376 9.19 -15.07 14.58
N GLN A 377 9.64 -15.50 15.75
CA GLN A 377 9.25 -14.91 17.03
C GLN A 377 9.74 -13.46 17.16
N ALA A 378 10.99 -13.19 16.77
CA ALA A 378 11.53 -11.84 16.74
C ALA A 378 10.78 -10.96 15.72
N GLY A 379 10.45 -11.49 14.54
CA GLY A 379 9.63 -10.82 13.54
C GLY A 379 8.22 -10.49 14.04
N SER A 380 7.57 -11.41 14.74
CA SER A 380 6.27 -11.18 15.35
C SER A 380 6.31 -10.10 16.43
N ALA A 381 7.37 -10.07 17.25
CA ALA A 381 7.59 -9.01 18.24
C ALA A 381 7.78 -7.64 17.57
N LEU A 382 8.60 -7.58 16.52
CA LEU A 382 8.83 -6.35 15.74
C LEU A 382 7.52 -5.80 15.16
N VAL A 383 6.68 -6.66 14.57
CA VAL A 383 5.39 -6.24 14.00
C VAL A 383 4.48 -5.66 15.08
N ARG A 384 4.42 -6.26 16.26
CA ARG A 384 3.63 -5.75 17.38
C ARG A 384 4.15 -4.41 17.92
N GLN A 385 5.44 -4.18 17.85
CA GLN A 385 6.08 -2.96 18.35
C GLN A 385 6.02 -1.80 17.35
N GLU A 386 6.33 -2.04 16.08
CA GLU A 386 6.56 -0.99 15.09
C GLU A 386 5.44 -0.89 14.04
N PHE A 387 4.73 -2.00 13.76
CA PHE A 387 3.76 -2.10 12.66
C PHE A 387 2.33 -2.38 13.14
N GLU A 388 2.03 -2.16 14.41
CA GLU A 388 0.65 -2.21 14.90
C GLU A 388 -0.15 -1.02 14.37
N LEU A 389 -1.40 -1.28 13.95
CA LEU A 389 -2.26 -0.26 13.36
C LEU A 389 -2.53 0.90 14.33
N SER A 390 -2.95 0.60 15.56
CA SER A 390 -3.34 1.63 16.53
C SER A 390 -2.20 2.58 16.85
N SER A 391 -0.99 2.06 17.10
CA SER A 391 0.20 2.87 17.37
C SER A 391 0.63 3.76 16.19
N ASN A 392 0.51 3.27 14.95
CA ASN A 392 0.83 4.08 13.78
C ASN A 392 -0.24 5.14 13.51
N VAL A 393 -1.52 4.84 13.74
CA VAL A 393 -2.60 5.82 13.63
C VAL A 393 -2.49 6.88 14.72
N GLU A 394 -2.08 6.54 15.95
CA GLU A 394 -1.81 7.50 17.01
C GLU A 394 -0.69 8.48 16.63
N ARG A 395 0.39 7.98 16.02
CA ARG A 395 1.46 8.85 15.46
C ARG A 395 0.93 9.80 14.40
N LEU A 396 0.06 9.32 13.49
CA LEU A 396 -0.57 10.16 12.48
C LEU A 396 -1.52 11.19 13.11
N ALA A 397 -2.31 10.78 14.10
CA ALA A 397 -3.20 11.66 14.86
C ALA A 397 -2.43 12.78 15.55
N THR A 398 -1.27 12.48 16.16
CA THR A 398 -0.38 13.49 16.78
C THR A 398 0.08 14.52 15.75
N LEU A 399 0.35 14.15 14.49
CA LEU A 399 0.67 15.11 13.44
C LEU A 399 -0.52 15.99 13.08
N PHE A 400 -1.74 15.46 13.12
CA PHE A 400 -2.95 16.25 12.89
C PHE A 400 -3.26 17.22 14.06
N GLU A 401 -2.88 16.87 15.29
CA GLU A 401 -3.06 17.73 16.47
C GLU A 401 -2.13 18.95 16.45
N GLN A 402 -1.04 18.90 15.70
CA GLN A 402 -0.06 20.00 15.55
C GLN A 402 -0.45 21.00 14.46
N LEU A 403 -1.59 20.83 13.80
CA LEU A 403 -2.10 21.71 12.75
C LEU A 403 -2.93 22.83 13.34
#